data_79840f98b043c2b031593f886d1c6003
#
_entry.id   79840f98b043c2b031593f886d1c6003
#
_cell.length_a   1.000
_cell.length_b   1.000
_cell.length_c   1.000
_cell.angle_alpha   90.00
_cell.angle_beta   90.00
_cell.angle_gamma   90.00
#
_symmetry.space_group_name_H-M   'P 1'
#
loop_
_entity.id
_entity.type
_entity.pdbx_description
1 polymer ?
#
loop_
_entity_poly.entity_id
_entity_poly.type
_entity_poly.pdbx_seq_one_letter_code
_entity_poly.pdbx_strand_id
1 'polypeptide(L)'
;IPSMRTSGQMSTSDLLQWTFHAPFGHMSEAGRVAMIVRRYMHEFGINSDQFGWVPVVCREYGASNPNSMYYKKPITIKDYQKSEMVVEPLRRLDYYEAADAAAALVVTTAERAKDLRQQPAYVLGAAQNMVPETEELNSYYRKNTSVMPEMAQVGKRIFAMAGAAPQEIDCVQLDDSFGPFVPMQLE
;
A
#
# COMPACT_ATOMS: atom_id res chain seq x y z
N ILE A 1 8.11 13.17 -9.72
CA ILE A 1 8.94 13.34 -10.93
C ILE A 1 9.16 11.93 -11.46
N PRO A 2 8.72 11.57 -12.68
CA PRO A 2 8.98 10.25 -13.25
C PRO A 2 10.49 10.00 -13.22
N SER A 3 10.91 8.84 -12.75
CA SER A 3 12.31 8.45 -12.78
C SER A 3 12.76 8.44 -14.23
N MET A 4 13.50 9.44 -14.67
CA MET A 4 14.19 9.40 -15.97
C MET A 4 15.13 8.20 -15.95
N ARG A 5 14.71 7.12 -16.57
CA ARG A 5 15.64 6.01 -16.85
C ARG A 5 16.70 6.51 -17.79
N THR A 6 17.94 6.23 -17.47
CA THR A 6 19.16 6.68 -18.16
C THR A 6 19.30 6.22 -19.63
N SER A 7 18.29 5.55 -20.20
CA SER A 7 18.29 5.02 -21.57
C SER A 7 17.64 5.92 -22.63
N GLY A 8 17.13 7.09 -22.25
CA GLY A 8 16.50 8.02 -23.19
C GLY A 8 15.19 7.55 -23.84
N GLN A 9 14.72 6.33 -23.53
CA GLN A 9 13.43 5.83 -24.00
C GLN A 9 12.40 5.92 -22.89
N MET A 10 11.28 6.62 -23.14
CA MET A 10 10.13 6.61 -22.27
C MET A 10 9.47 5.22 -22.31
N SER A 11 9.06 4.71 -21.16
CA SER A 11 8.23 3.51 -21.12
C SER A 11 6.85 3.81 -21.74
N THR A 12 6.11 2.77 -22.13
CA THR A 12 4.75 2.94 -22.62
C THR A 12 3.84 3.59 -21.58
N SER A 13 4.02 3.26 -20.30
CA SER A 13 3.28 3.88 -19.19
C SER A 13 3.61 5.36 -19.04
N ASP A 14 4.87 5.76 -19.16
CA ASP A 14 5.26 7.17 -19.13
C ASP A 14 4.64 7.94 -20.31
N LEU A 15 4.65 7.33 -21.50
CA LEU A 15 4.04 7.93 -22.69
C LEU A 15 2.53 8.14 -22.50
N LEU A 16 1.82 7.16 -21.97
CA LEU A 16 0.39 7.28 -21.65
C LEU A 16 0.12 8.39 -20.62
N GLN A 17 0.92 8.47 -19.57
CA GLN A 17 0.80 9.53 -18.58
C GLN A 17 0.99 10.93 -19.20
N TRP A 18 2.02 11.11 -20.01
CA TRP A 18 2.28 12.38 -20.68
C TRP A 18 1.19 12.74 -21.68
N THR A 19 0.69 11.78 -22.43
CA THR A 19 -0.28 12.03 -23.49
C THR A 19 -1.69 12.28 -22.95
N PHE A 20 -2.12 11.52 -21.94
CA PHE A 20 -3.51 11.53 -21.50
C PHE A 20 -3.74 12.14 -20.11
N HIS A 21 -2.72 12.26 -19.27
CA HIS A 21 -2.86 12.80 -17.94
C HIS A 21 -2.27 14.22 -17.81
N ALA A 22 -1.10 14.47 -18.39
CA ALA A 22 -0.44 15.76 -18.27
C ALA A 22 -1.26 16.94 -18.80
N PRO A 23 -1.98 16.85 -19.95
CA PRO A 23 -2.80 17.96 -20.44
C PRO A 23 -3.90 18.40 -19.48
N PHE A 24 -4.33 17.51 -18.58
CA PHE A 24 -5.34 17.77 -17.55
C PHE A 24 -4.74 18.09 -16.17
N GLY A 25 -3.42 18.27 -16.09
CA GLY A 25 -2.73 18.51 -14.82
C GLY A 25 -2.63 17.28 -13.90
N HIS A 26 -2.99 16.09 -14.39
CA HIS A 26 -3.08 14.87 -13.60
C HIS A 26 -1.73 14.11 -13.60
N MET A 27 -0.70 14.73 -13.02
CA MET A 27 0.68 14.20 -13.04
C MET A 27 1.14 13.63 -11.70
N SER A 28 0.42 13.90 -10.62
CA SER A 28 0.81 13.40 -9.30
C SER A 28 0.24 12.00 -9.06
N GLU A 29 1.03 11.14 -8.44
CA GLU A 29 0.57 9.86 -7.93
C GLU A 29 -0.63 10.02 -7.00
N ALA A 30 -0.56 11.01 -6.12
CA ALA A 30 -1.63 11.38 -5.23
C ALA A 30 -2.96 11.68 -5.95
N GLY A 31 -2.92 12.41 -7.06
CA GLY A 31 -4.13 12.69 -7.83
C GLY A 31 -4.77 11.41 -8.37
N ARG A 32 -3.95 10.46 -8.83
CA ARG A 32 -4.43 9.16 -9.33
C ARG A 32 -5.07 8.35 -8.20
N VAL A 33 -4.38 8.24 -7.07
CA VAL A 33 -4.89 7.54 -5.89
C VAL A 33 -6.17 8.19 -5.38
N ALA A 34 -6.24 9.52 -5.36
CA ALA A 34 -7.44 10.24 -4.93
C ALA A 34 -8.68 9.88 -5.75
N MET A 35 -8.54 9.64 -7.06
CA MET A 35 -9.66 9.19 -7.90
C MET A 35 -10.15 7.80 -7.51
N ILE A 36 -9.23 6.86 -7.25
CA ILE A 36 -9.55 5.51 -6.79
C ILE A 36 -10.27 5.58 -5.43
N VAL A 37 -9.68 6.33 -4.49
CA VAL A 37 -10.24 6.48 -3.14
C VAL A 37 -11.61 7.15 -3.17
N ARG A 38 -11.80 8.17 -4.02
CA ARG A 38 -13.12 8.80 -4.18
C ARG A 38 -14.17 7.80 -4.70
N ARG A 39 -13.79 6.94 -5.63
CA ARG A 39 -14.67 5.89 -6.13
C ARG A 39 -14.99 4.87 -5.03
N TYR A 40 -13.99 4.45 -4.26
CA TYR A 40 -14.16 3.55 -3.12
C TYR A 40 -15.10 4.14 -2.07
N MET A 41 -14.91 5.40 -1.69
CA MET A 41 -15.81 6.10 -0.77
C MET A 41 -17.27 6.11 -1.26
N HIS A 42 -17.46 6.34 -2.56
CA HIS A 42 -18.79 6.37 -3.17
C HIS A 42 -19.47 5.00 -3.15
N GLU A 43 -18.75 3.94 -3.49
CA GLU A 43 -19.30 2.59 -3.59
C GLU A 43 -19.59 1.95 -2.23
N PHE A 44 -18.70 2.18 -1.26
CA PHE A 44 -18.79 1.54 0.06
C PHE A 44 -19.31 2.46 1.16
N GLY A 45 -19.64 3.71 0.85
CA GLY A 45 -20.16 4.67 1.83
C GLY A 45 -19.15 5.06 2.91
N ILE A 46 -17.86 4.94 2.63
CA ILE A 46 -16.77 5.21 3.56
C ILE A 46 -16.47 6.71 3.61
N ASN A 47 -16.11 7.20 4.76
CA ASN A 47 -15.73 8.60 4.97
C ASN A 47 -14.27 8.75 5.43
N SER A 48 -13.80 10.00 5.48
CA SER A 48 -12.44 10.35 5.86
C SER A 48 -12.04 9.89 7.28
N ASP A 49 -12.97 9.79 8.22
CA ASP A 49 -12.66 9.36 9.59
C ASP A 49 -12.23 7.89 9.62
N GLN A 50 -12.84 7.05 8.78
CA GLN A 50 -12.52 5.63 8.70
C GLN A 50 -11.09 5.43 8.17
N PHE A 51 -10.68 6.18 7.15
CA PHE A 51 -9.29 6.16 6.67
C PHE A 51 -8.31 6.69 7.71
N GLY A 52 -8.70 7.71 8.45
CA GLY A 52 -7.85 8.34 9.46
C GLY A 52 -7.38 7.39 10.57
N TRP A 53 -8.07 6.28 10.79
CA TRP A 53 -7.61 5.28 11.75
C TRP A 53 -6.35 4.55 11.31
N VAL A 54 -6.10 4.42 10.01
CA VAL A 54 -4.87 3.76 9.51
C VAL A 54 -3.61 4.50 9.97
N PRO A 55 -3.41 5.79 9.65
CA PRO A 55 -2.23 6.51 10.11
C PRO A 55 -2.19 6.67 11.64
N VAL A 56 -3.32 6.69 12.34
CA VAL A 56 -3.34 6.74 13.81
C VAL A 56 -2.75 5.46 14.40
N VAL A 57 -3.20 4.29 13.94
CA VAL A 57 -2.71 2.98 14.41
C VAL A 57 -1.25 2.77 14.01
N CYS A 58 -0.88 3.04 12.77
CA CYS A 58 0.52 2.95 12.32
C CYS A 58 1.42 3.87 13.14
N ARG A 59 0.96 5.07 13.46
CA ARG A 59 1.72 6.01 14.29
C ARG A 59 1.81 5.58 15.75
N GLU A 60 0.83 4.89 16.30
CA GLU A 60 0.89 4.31 17.64
C GLU A 60 2.04 3.29 17.76
N TYR A 61 2.13 2.37 16.77
CA TYR A 61 3.26 1.44 16.70
C TYR A 61 4.60 2.16 16.49
N GLY A 62 4.64 3.14 15.59
CA GLY A 62 5.83 3.96 15.39
C GLY A 62 6.24 4.74 16.63
N ALA A 63 5.30 5.25 17.40
CA ALA A 63 5.56 6.02 18.62
C ALA A 63 6.09 5.15 19.78
N SER A 64 5.76 3.87 19.81
CA SER A 64 6.26 2.90 20.80
C SER A 64 7.65 2.35 20.46
N ASN A 65 8.08 2.40 19.19
CA ASN A 65 9.35 1.86 18.73
C ASN A 65 10.49 2.88 18.88
N PRO A 66 11.51 2.62 19.75
CA PRO A 66 12.63 3.55 19.95
C PRO A 66 13.44 3.85 18.68
N ASN A 67 13.44 2.96 17.69
CA ASN A 67 14.17 3.12 16.43
C ASN A 67 13.37 3.86 15.35
N SER A 68 12.12 4.20 15.62
CA SER A 68 11.27 4.92 14.67
C SER A 68 11.55 6.42 14.72
N MET A 69 11.52 7.09 13.57
CA MET A 69 11.51 8.55 13.48
C MET A 69 10.31 9.19 14.19
N TYR A 70 9.29 8.40 14.47
CA TYR A 70 8.07 8.80 15.15
C TYR A 70 8.05 8.43 16.64
N TYR A 71 9.16 7.96 17.20
CA TYR A 71 9.23 7.61 18.60
C TYR A 71 8.70 8.71 19.50
N LYS A 72 7.79 8.38 20.42
CA LYS A 72 7.08 9.33 21.31
C LYS A 72 6.31 10.45 20.61
N LYS A 73 5.89 10.23 19.37
CA LYS A 73 5.10 11.22 18.58
C LYS A 73 3.77 10.62 18.13
N PRO A 74 2.87 10.19 19.04
CA PRO A 74 1.56 9.68 18.65
C PRO A 74 0.71 10.78 17.99
N ILE A 75 -0.29 10.37 17.22
CA ILE A 75 -1.30 11.25 16.66
C ILE A 75 -2.68 10.73 17.01
N THR A 76 -3.69 11.61 16.92
CA THR A 76 -5.09 11.28 17.14
C THR A 76 -5.89 11.46 15.85
N ILE A 77 -7.12 10.94 15.81
CA ILE A 77 -8.04 11.19 14.70
C ILE A 77 -8.32 12.70 14.49
N LYS A 78 -8.28 13.50 15.57
CA LYS A 78 -8.41 14.95 15.48
C LYS A 78 -7.20 15.60 14.78
N ASP A 79 -6.01 15.07 14.99
CA ASP A 79 -4.79 15.54 14.31
C ASP A 79 -4.85 15.16 12.84
N TYR A 80 -5.33 13.96 12.53
CA TYR A 80 -5.59 13.56 11.15
C TYR A 80 -6.57 14.52 10.46
N GLN A 81 -7.71 14.82 11.05
CA GLN A 81 -8.71 15.70 10.46
C GLN A 81 -8.27 17.17 10.32
N LYS A 82 -7.31 17.61 11.13
CA LYS A 82 -6.68 18.93 11.01
C LYS A 82 -5.53 18.97 10.02
N SER A 83 -5.03 17.82 9.58
CA SER A 83 -3.92 17.77 8.65
C SER A 83 -4.30 18.35 7.29
N GLU A 84 -3.33 18.90 6.60
CA GLU A 84 -3.50 19.52 5.30
C GLU A 84 -4.16 18.58 4.29
N MET A 85 -5.13 19.08 3.54
CA MET A 85 -5.69 18.39 2.39
C MET A 85 -4.75 18.57 1.20
N VAL A 86 -4.14 17.49 0.74
CA VAL A 86 -3.18 17.54 -0.38
C VAL A 86 -3.90 17.44 -1.72
N VAL A 87 -4.71 16.42 -1.89
CA VAL A 87 -5.63 16.22 -3.03
C VAL A 87 -6.87 15.53 -2.50
N GLU A 88 -8.03 16.20 -2.54
CA GLU A 88 -9.25 15.62 -2.00
C GLU A 88 -9.57 14.24 -2.60
N PRO A 89 -9.80 13.18 -1.79
CA PRO A 89 -10.04 13.20 -0.33
C PRO A 89 -8.80 12.96 0.54
N LEU A 90 -7.60 12.93 -0.03
CA LEU A 90 -6.36 12.57 0.66
C LEU A 90 -5.77 13.72 1.44
N ARG A 91 -5.45 13.46 2.70
CA ARG A 91 -4.77 14.36 3.60
C ARG A 91 -3.27 14.06 3.67
N ARG A 92 -2.49 14.98 4.24
CA ARG A 92 -1.04 14.81 4.40
C ARG A 92 -0.67 13.55 5.19
N LEU A 93 -1.48 13.13 6.13
CA LEU A 93 -1.25 11.93 6.94
C LEU A 93 -1.67 10.63 6.26
N ASP A 94 -2.33 10.69 5.09
CA ASP A 94 -2.59 9.51 4.27
C ASP A 94 -1.37 9.07 3.44
N TYR A 95 -0.30 9.88 3.43
CA TYR A 95 0.88 9.63 2.62
C TYR A 95 2.02 9.07 3.46
N TYR A 96 2.82 8.20 2.85
CA TYR A 96 4.11 7.82 3.41
C TYR A 96 5.06 9.02 3.52
N GLU A 97 5.96 8.96 4.48
CA GLU A 97 7.07 9.90 4.58
C GLU A 97 8.27 9.36 3.79
N ALA A 98 8.87 10.20 2.98
CA ALA A 98 10.13 9.86 2.33
C ALA A 98 11.22 9.68 3.39
N ALA A 99 11.81 8.49 3.44
CA ALA A 99 12.86 8.14 4.38
C ALA A 99 13.83 7.17 3.73
N ASP A 100 15.10 7.30 4.09
CA ASP A 100 16.12 6.32 3.73
C ASP A 100 16.08 5.17 4.73
N ALA A 101 15.89 3.96 4.25
CA ALA A 101 15.85 2.77 5.06
C ALA A 101 16.51 1.59 4.33
N ALA A 102 17.03 0.65 5.10
CA ALA A 102 17.53 -0.60 4.57
C ALA A 102 17.13 -1.75 5.48
N ALA A 103 16.78 -2.87 4.88
CA ALA A 103 16.52 -4.12 5.56
C ALA A 103 17.28 -5.25 4.90
N ALA A 104 17.76 -6.20 5.69
CA ALA A 104 18.41 -7.40 5.20
C ALA A 104 17.81 -8.62 5.88
N LEU A 105 17.58 -9.67 5.10
CA LEU A 105 17.12 -10.95 5.61
C LEU A 105 17.93 -12.07 4.98
N VAL A 106 18.06 -13.19 5.72
CA VAL A 106 18.75 -14.38 5.26
C VAL A 106 17.72 -15.47 5.05
N VAL A 107 17.64 -15.97 3.82
CA VAL A 107 16.79 -17.11 3.47
C VAL A 107 17.65 -18.37 3.42
N THR A 108 17.17 -19.45 4.05
CA THR A 108 17.88 -20.72 4.08
C THR A 108 16.88 -21.88 4.14
N THR A 109 17.36 -23.14 4.13
CA THR A 109 16.49 -24.31 4.30
C THR A 109 16.02 -24.45 5.75
N ALA A 110 14.87 -25.10 5.94
CA ALA A 110 14.32 -25.34 7.28
C ALA A 110 15.27 -26.16 8.18
N GLU A 111 16.01 -27.12 7.59
CA GLU A 111 16.98 -27.95 8.31
C GLU A 111 18.11 -27.09 8.87
N ARG A 112 18.70 -26.24 8.02
CA ARG A 112 19.80 -25.34 8.43
C ARG A 112 19.33 -24.25 9.38
N ALA A 113 18.08 -23.80 9.24
CA ALA A 113 17.53 -22.74 10.07
C ALA A 113 17.49 -23.11 11.56
N LYS A 114 17.30 -24.41 11.88
CA LYS A 114 17.25 -24.92 13.26
C LYS A 114 18.56 -24.71 14.02
N ASP A 115 19.68 -24.67 13.31
CA ASP A 115 21.02 -24.51 13.90
C ASP A 115 21.46 -23.06 14.00
N LEU A 116 20.62 -22.11 13.57
CA LEU A 116 20.92 -20.68 13.61
C LEU A 116 20.57 -20.09 14.96
N ARG A 117 21.28 -19.00 15.29
CA ARG A 117 21.13 -18.29 16.57
C ARG A 117 19.71 -17.75 16.84
N GLN A 118 19.02 -17.31 15.78
CA GLN A 118 17.70 -16.71 15.87
C GLN A 118 16.63 -17.77 15.57
N GLN A 119 15.50 -17.66 16.27
CA GLN A 119 14.35 -18.49 15.95
C GLN A 119 13.88 -18.17 14.50
N PRO A 120 13.79 -19.19 13.65
CA PRO A 120 13.42 -18.95 12.25
C PRO A 120 11.93 -18.66 12.10
N ALA A 121 11.60 -17.79 11.14
CA ALA A 121 10.26 -17.66 10.58
C ALA A 121 10.16 -18.54 9.33
N TYR A 122 9.16 -19.40 9.27
CA TYR A 122 8.94 -20.30 8.13
C TYR A 122 8.00 -19.66 7.12
N VAL A 123 8.42 -19.62 5.85
CA VAL A 123 7.56 -19.16 4.75
C VAL A 123 6.63 -20.31 4.38
N LEU A 124 5.34 -20.18 4.68
CA LEU A 124 4.32 -21.18 4.38
C LEU A 124 3.77 -21.06 2.96
N GLY A 125 3.79 -19.87 2.41
CA GLY A 125 3.32 -19.61 1.05
C GLY A 125 3.90 -18.32 0.49
N ALA A 126 4.04 -18.28 -0.82
CA ALA A 126 4.43 -17.10 -1.56
C ALA A 126 3.66 -17.06 -2.88
N ALA A 127 3.09 -15.94 -3.23
CA ALA A 127 2.35 -15.78 -4.48
C ALA A 127 2.57 -14.40 -5.07
N GLN A 128 2.54 -14.37 -6.38
CA GLN A 128 2.53 -13.17 -7.18
C GLN A 128 1.44 -13.33 -8.24
N ASN A 129 0.77 -12.26 -8.58
CA ASN A 129 -0.24 -12.27 -9.62
C ASN A 129 -0.25 -11.00 -10.44
N MET A 130 -0.74 -11.13 -11.67
CA MET A 130 -1.08 -10.04 -12.56
C MET A 130 -2.42 -10.40 -13.19
N VAL A 131 -3.36 -9.49 -13.20
CA VAL A 131 -4.67 -9.69 -13.84
C VAL A 131 -4.73 -8.92 -15.17
N PRO A 132 -5.64 -9.29 -16.07
CA PRO A 132 -5.87 -8.51 -17.30
C PRO A 132 -6.21 -7.05 -16.97
N GLU A 133 -5.86 -6.16 -17.89
CA GLU A 133 -6.12 -4.72 -17.76
C GLU A 133 -5.39 -4.08 -16.55
N THR A 134 -4.29 -4.70 -16.08
CA THR A 134 -3.42 -4.10 -15.10
C THR A 134 -2.60 -3.00 -15.75
N GLU A 135 -2.83 -1.78 -15.33
CA GLU A 135 -1.95 -0.64 -15.55
C GLU A 135 -1.44 -0.15 -14.19
N GLU A 136 -0.44 0.72 -14.22
CA GLU A 136 0.00 1.37 -12.99
C GLU A 136 -1.18 2.03 -12.30
N LEU A 137 -1.34 1.87 -11.04
CA LEU A 137 -2.33 2.44 -10.11
C LEU A 137 -3.76 2.65 -10.66
N ASN A 138 -3.91 3.11 -11.90
CA ASN A 138 -5.22 3.42 -12.51
C ASN A 138 -5.39 2.70 -13.84
N SER A 139 -6.09 1.59 -13.82
CA SER A 139 -6.64 1.06 -15.06
C SER A 139 -8.04 1.63 -15.30
N TYR A 140 -8.15 2.63 -16.15
CA TYR A 140 -9.43 3.18 -16.57
C TYR A 140 -10.25 2.22 -17.42
N TYR A 141 -9.66 1.14 -17.89
CA TYR A 141 -10.33 0.07 -18.62
C TYR A 141 -11.09 -0.90 -17.72
N ARG A 142 -10.77 -0.92 -16.42
CA ARG A 142 -11.46 -1.76 -15.46
C ARG A 142 -12.87 -1.24 -15.18
N LYS A 143 -13.82 -2.14 -15.09
CA LYS A 143 -15.21 -1.81 -14.71
C LYS A 143 -15.29 -1.19 -13.34
N ASN A 144 -14.44 -1.65 -12.43
CA ASN A 144 -14.37 -1.15 -11.06
C ASN A 144 -12.91 -0.85 -10.69
N THR A 145 -12.64 0.39 -10.34
CA THR A 145 -11.32 0.88 -9.89
C THR A 145 -11.18 0.94 -8.37
N SER A 146 -12.27 0.66 -7.64
CA SER A 146 -12.29 0.69 -6.18
C SER A 146 -11.92 -0.64 -5.51
N VAL A 147 -11.65 -1.67 -6.29
CA VAL A 147 -11.26 -3.01 -5.81
C VAL A 147 -9.87 -3.38 -6.32
N MET A 148 -9.20 -4.26 -5.58
CA MET A 148 -7.87 -4.77 -5.91
C MET A 148 -7.94 -6.26 -6.30
N PRO A 149 -8.35 -6.60 -7.53
CA PRO A 149 -8.53 -8.00 -7.93
C PRO A 149 -7.21 -8.80 -7.91
N GLU A 150 -6.07 -8.13 -8.03
CA GLU A 150 -4.75 -8.73 -7.84
C GLU A 150 -4.59 -9.28 -6.43
N MET A 151 -4.95 -8.48 -5.43
CA MET A 151 -4.86 -8.87 -4.02
C MET A 151 -5.79 -10.04 -3.69
N ALA A 152 -7.02 -10.00 -4.18
CA ALA A 152 -7.97 -11.11 -4.01
C ALA A 152 -7.42 -12.43 -4.57
N GLN A 153 -6.77 -12.40 -5.73
CA GLN A 153 -6.19 -13.62 -6.32
C GLN A 153 -4.91 -14.06 -5.61
N VAL A 154 -4.05 -13.12 -5.20
CA VAL A 154 -2.84 -13.42 -4.42
C VAL A 154 -3.23 -14.01 -3.09
N GLY A 155 -4.18 -13.40 -2.38
CA GLY A 155 -4.69 -13.90 -1.10
C GLY A 155 -5.21 -15.34 -1.21
N LYS A 156 -6.05 -15.61 -2.19
CA LYS A 156 -6.57 -16.97 -2.44
C LYS A 156 -5.45 -17.99 -2.67
N ARG A 157 -4.42 -17.63 -3.42
CA ARG A 157 -3.29 -18.54 -3.70
C ARG A 157 -2.41 -18.75 -2.47
N ILE A 158 -2.11 -17.70 -1.71
CA ILE A 158 -1.26 -17.77 -0.52
C ILE A 158 -1.92 -18.64 0.54
N PHE A 159 -3.19 -18.41 0.84
CA PHE A 159 -3.93 -19.19 1.83
C PHE A 159 -4.06 -20.65 1.42
N ALA A 160 -4.31 -20.94 0.14
CA ALA A 160 -4.33 -22.32 -0.35
C ALA A 160 -2.96 -23.01 -0.24
N MET A 161 -1.86 -22.30 -0.51
CA MET A 161 -0.49 -22.82 -0.40
C MET A 161 -0.08 -23.03 1.06
N ALA A 162 -0.44 -22.10 1.93
CA ALA A 162 -0.13 -22.17 3.37
C ALA A 162 -0.97 -23.21 4.11
N GLY A 163 -2.11 -23.63 3.55
CA GLY A 163 -3.07 -24.48 4.25
C GLY A 163 -3.71 -23.79 5.45
N ALA A 164 -3.81 -22.45 5.43
CA ALA A 164 -4.32 -21.64 6.50
C ALA A 164 -5.53 -20.82 6.03
N ALA A 165 -6.39 -20.42 6.96
CA ALA A 165 -7.51 -19.53 6.71
C ALA A 165 -7.16 -18.09 7.16
N PRO A 166 -7.80 -17.05 6.58
CA PRO A 166 -7.57 -15.66 7.00
C PRO A 166 -7.77 -15.43 8.51
N GLN A 167 -8.69 -16.17 9.13
CA GLN A 167 -8.99 -16.07 10.57
C GLN A 167 -7.89 -16.60 11.48
N GLU A 168 -6.92 -17.33 10.92
CA GLU A 168 -5.78 -17.90 11.64
C GLU A 168 -4.55 -16.95 11.61
N ILE A 169 -4.70 -15.77 11.00
CA ILE A 169 -3.62 -14.80 10.89
C ILE A 169 -3.68 -13.82 12.06
N ASP A 170 -2.64 -13.82 12.89
CA ASP A 170 -2.53 -12.93 14.05
C ASP A 170 -2.04 -11.53 13.68
N CYS A 171 -1.23 -11.42 12.63
CA CYS A 171 -0.61 -10.14 12.23
C CYS A 171 -0.46 -10.07 10.71
N VAL A 172 -0.77 -8.90 10.16
CA VAL A 172 -0.63 -8.64 8.73
C VAL A 172 0.20 -7.37 8.51
N GLN A 173 1.06 -7.41 7.50
CA GLN A 173 1.80 -6.25 6.99
C GLN A 173 1.26 -5.95 5.59
N LEU A 174 0.75 -4.75 5.40
CA LEU A 174 0.14 -4.30 4.15
C LEU A 174 0.88 -3.06 3.63
N ASP A 175 0.73 -2.80 2.34
CA ASP A 175 1.19 -1.54 1.76
C ASP A 175 0.33 -0.39 2.29
N ASP A 176 0.95 0.51 3.03
CA ASP A 176 0.38 1.73 3.59
C ASP A 176 0.94 3.00 2.93
N SER A 177 1.50 2.87 1.73
CA SER A 177 2.00 4.02 0.95
C SER A 177 0.95 5.11 0.81
N PHE A 178 -0.32 4.69 0.78
CA PHE A 178 -1.49 5.55 1.00
C PHE A 178 -2.43 4.87 2.00
N GLY A 179 -2.76 5.55 3.09
CA GLY A 179 -3.59 5.00 4.15
C GLY A 179 -4.86 4.28 3.67
N PRO A 180 -5.63 4.83 2.72
CA PRO A 180 -6.80 4.14 2.16
C PRO A 180 -6.54 2.78 1.49
N PHE A 181 -5.30 2.50 1.07
CA PHE A 181 -4.99 1.19 0.46
C PHE A 181 -5.06 0.05 1.47
N VAL A 182 -4.85 0.32 2.75
CA VAL A 182 -4.90 -0.73 3.79
C VAL A 182 -6.27 -1.41 3.85
N PRO A 183 -7.41 -0.71 4.04
CA PRO A 183 -8.71 -1.36 4.00
C PRO A 183 -9.03 -1.97 2.63
N MET A 184 -8.65 -1.31 1.53
CA MET A 184 -8.88 -1.85 0.18
C MET A 184 -8.14 -3.16 -0.10
N GLN A 185 -7.01 -3.43 0.56
CA GLN A 185 -6.29 -4.69 0.46
C GLN A 185 -6.91 -5.81 1.31
N LEU A 186 -7.70 -5.45 2.32
CA LEU A 186 -8.32 -6.42 3.23
C LEU A 186 -9.69 -6.91 2.73
N GLU A 187 -10.33 -6.18 1.82
CA GLU A 187 -11.63 -6.51 1.21
C GLU A 187 -11.47 -7.33 -0.08
#